data_4e2df0d5ea9c6ce1a6d2d9ffbfe93dca
#
_entry.id   4e2df0d5ea9c6ce1a6d2d9ffbfe93dca
#
_cell.length_a   1.000
_cell.length_b   1.000
_cell.length_c   1.000
_cell.angle_alpha   90.00
_cell.angle_beta   90.00
_cell.angle_gamma   90.00
#
_symmetry.space_group_name_H-M   'P 1'
#
loop_
_entity.id
_entity.type
_entity.pdbx_description
1 polymer ?
#
loop_
_entity_poly.entity_id
_entity_poly.type
_entity_poly.pdbx_seq_one_letter_code
_entity_poly.pdbx_strand_id
1 'polypeptide(L)'
;MRAAYSALRTLGQAVALATALNALLWDRAWAHDPITVITTTSDLRSLVEAVGGDHIAATSLVPGTADPEDYQPKPQDVLRVKAASLVVRVGLDYDLWLDGLLARTARPEIGRGGPAHVDASFGIAVLELRGMSVGPSDGHAHGSGNPHYWLDPRNAQIITANILEGLSRIDPANAISYEANRASFLARLEAKLADWEGRLAVLREIPIIAYHNSWPYFARRFRLDIAGFIEIKPGVPPSPGHIADLVHTMRTRGVRILVREPHDPQRDIAFVADKAAGARIVTLAASVGALPQARDYISLFDINIEALESAVPIH
;
A
#
# COMPACT_ATOMS: atom_id res chain seq x y z
N MET A 1 55.34 -12.42 46.28
CA MET A 1 53.87 -12.61 46.24
C MET A 1 53.10 -11.52 45.47
N ARG A 2 53.45 -10.22 45.54
CA ARG A 2 52.69 -9.16 44.82
C ARG A 2 52.80 -9.23 43.28
N ALA A 3 53.93 -9.66 42.71
CA ALA A 3 54.10 -9.76 41.26
C ALA A 3 53.26 -10.86 40.58
N ALA A 4 53.02 -11.98 41.27
CA ALA A 4 52.22 -13.10 40.78
C ALA A 4 50.69 -12.74 40.73
N TYR A 5 50.22 -11.91 41.68
CA TYR A 5 48.84 -11.43 41.69
C TYR A 5 48.50 -10.45 40.57
N SER A 6 49.49 -9.60 40.16
CA SER A 6 49.28 -8.68 39.08
C SER A 6 49.23 -9.39 37.72
N ALA A 7 50.04 -10.41 37.50
CA ALA A 7 50.07 -11.21 36.28
C ALA A 7 48.77 -12.03 36.08
N LEU A 8 48.21 -12.56 37.16
CA LEU A 8 46.92 -13.28 37.12
C LEU A 8 45.73 -12.32 36.79
N ARG A 9 45.75 -11.09 37.29
CA ARG A 9 44.71 -10.08 36.98
C ARG A 9 44.75 -9.64 35.52
N THR A 10 45.94 -9.41 34.97
CA THR A 10 46.09 -9.03 33.57
C THR A 10 45.73 -10.15 32.60
N LEU A 11 46.02 -11.42 32.96
CA LEU A 11 45.62 -12.58 32.17
C LEU A 11 44.10 -12.77 32.17
N GLY A 12 43.43 -12.61 33.32
CA GLY A 12 41.97 -12.68 33.45
C GLY A 12 41.26 -11.62 32.66
N GLN A 13 41.80 -10.38 32.63
CA GLN A 13 41.23 -9.28 31.81
C GLN A 13 41.42 -9.51 30.33
N ALA A 14 42.54 -10.03 29.89
CA ALA A 14 42.80 -10.35 28.49
C ALA A 14 41.89 -11.49 27.97
N VAL A 15 41.65 -12.53 28.81
CA VAL A 15 40.71 -13.62 28.44
C VAL A 15 39.25 -13.10 28.37
N ALA A 16 38.84 -12.24 29.33
CA ALA A 16 37.51 -11.68 29.32
C ALA A 16 37.28 -10.75 28.11
N LEU A 17 38.31 -9.99 27.70
CA LEU A 17 38.23 -9.15 26.50
C LEU A 17 38.17 -9.98 25.22
N ALA A 18 38.93 -11.07 25.15
CA ALA A 18 38.94 -11.96 23.99
C ALA A 18 37.62 -12.73 23.84
N THR A 19 36.98 -13.15 24.94
CA THR A 19 35.65 -13.78 24.89
C THR A 19 34.55 -12.78 24.52
N ALA A 20 34.61 -11.54 25.00
CA ALA A 20 33.67 -10.49 24.60
C ALA A 20 33.83 -10.09 23.13
N LEU A 21 35.07 -10.01 22.64
CA LEU A 21 35.36 -9.73 21.23
C LEU A 21 34.92 -10.86 20.30
N ASN A 22 35.10 -12.13 20.71
CA ASN A 22 34.59 -13.28 19.96
C ASN A 22 33.06 -13.30 19.94
N ALA A 23 32.37 -13.01 21.06
CA ALA A 23 30.89 -12.95 21.07
C ALA A 23 30.37 -11.86 20.11
N LEU A 24 31.01 -10.71 20.05
CA LEU A 24 30.68 -9.62 19.12
C LEU A 24 30.98 -9.97 17.64
N LEU A 25 31.99 -10.79 17.39
CA LEU A 25 32.34 -11.26 16.05
C LEU A 25 31.43 -12.41 15.58
N TRP A 26 30.92 -13.23 16.50
CA TRP A 26 29.96 -14.28 16.20
C TRP A 26 28.57 -13.73 15.86
N ASP A 27 28.12 -12.66 16.53
CA ASP A 27 26.85 -11.98 16.18
C ASP A 27 26.91 -11.35 14.76
N ARG A 28 28.07 -10.89 14.30
CA ARG A 28 28.24 -10.38 12.95
C ARG A 28 28.39 -11.45 11.85
N ALA A 29 28.79 -12.67 12.21
CA ALA A 29 29.05 -13.75 11.24
C ALA A 29 27.78 -14.39 10.66
N TRP A 30 26.57 -14.04 11.20
CA TRP A 30 25.28 -14.55 10.75
C TRP A 30 24.34 -13.49 10.18
N ALA A 31 24.82 -12.27 9.97
CA ALA A 31 24.05 -11.28 9.24
C ALA A 31 24.04 -11.69 7.75
N HIS A 32 23.06 -12.50 7.36
CA HIS A 32 22.76 -12.68 5.94
C HIS A 32 22.39 -11.34 5.33
N ASP A 33 22.88 -11.06 4.12
CA ASP A 33 22.43 -9.87 3.39
C ASP A 33 20.90 -9.91 3.28
N PRO A 34 20.22 -8.77 3.52
CA PRO A 34 18.78 -8.73 3.49
C PRO A 34 18.24 -9.14 2.11
N ILE A 35 17.16 -9.92 2.12
CA ILE A 35 16.50 -10.38 0.90
C ILE A 35 15.95 -9.19 0.12
N THR A 36 16.29 -9.09 -1.14
CA THR A 36 15.79 -8.02 -2.03
C THR A 36 14.36 -8.33 -2.46
N VAL A 37 13.40 -7.51 -2.04
CA VAL A 37 11.99 -7.63 -2.42
C VAL A 37 11.60 -6.45 -3.32
N ILE A 38 11.04 -6.74 -4.49
CA ILE A 38 10.48 -5.73 -5.37
C ILE A 38 8.95 -5.81 -5.29
N THR A 39 8.31 -4.67 -5.05
CA THR A 39 6.85 -4.53 -5.05
C THR A 39 6.40 -3.61 -6.18
N THR A 40 5.19 -3.78 -6.66
CA THR A 40 4.64 -2.89 -7.69
C THR A 40 4.30 -1.53 -7.10
N THR A 41 3.70 -1.48 -5.90
CA THR A 41 3.29 -0.23 -5.24
C THR A 41 3.99 -0.01 -3.90
N SER A 42 3.97 1.24 -3.43
CA SER A 42 4.51 1.64 -2.13
C SER A 42 3.70 1.09 -0.94
N ASP A 43 2.43 0.79 -1.15
CA ASP A 43 1.56 0.17 -0.15
C ASP A 43 2.01 -1.25 0.15
N LEU A 44 2.24 -2.03 -0.91
CA LEU A 44 2.80 -3.37 -0.79
C LEU A 44 4.21 -3.35 -0.19
N ARG A 45 5.05 -2.36 -0.55
CA ARG A 45 6.36 -2.18 0.08
C ARG A 45 6.21 -2.02 1.59
N SER A 46 5.34 -1.13 2.05
CA SER A 46 5.12 -0.91 3.48
C SER A 46 4.63 -2.16 4.20
N LEU A 47 3.76 -2.96 3.57
CA LEU A 47 3.28 -4.23 4.14
C LEU A 47 4.35 -5.32 4.12
N VAL A 48 5.20 -5.36 3.09
CA VAL A 48 6.38 -6.24 3.02
C VAL A 48 7.38 -5.89 4.12
N GLU A 49 7.67 -4.59 4.32
CA GLU A 49 8.53 -4.10 5.40
C GLU A 49 7.98 -4.47 6.78
N ALA A 50 6.64 -4.38 6.96
CA ALA A 50 5.98 -4.75 8.20
C ALA A 50 6.09 -6.24 8.54
N VAL A 51 6.16 -7.12 7.54
CA VAL A 51 6.33 -8.58 7.73
C VAL A 51 7.81 -8.97 7.78
N GLY A 52 8.61 -8.46 6.84
CA GLY A 52 9.99 -8.87 6.66
C GLY A 52 10.96 -8.29 7.71
N GLY A 53 10.65 -7.10 8.26
CA GLY A 53 11.52 -6.42 9.22
C GLY A 53 12.94 -6.22 8.67
N ASP A 54 13.94 -6.44 9.51
CA ASP A 54 15.36 -6.24 9.17
C ASP A 54 15.94 -7.32 8.26
N HIS A 55 15.19 -8.38 7.97
CA HIS A 55 15.65 -9.46 7.10
C HIS A 55 15.47 -9.18 5.60
N ILE A 56 14.81 -8.08 5.25
CA ILE A 56 14.51 -7.74 3.85
C ILE A 56 14.89 -6.29 3.51
N ALA A 57 15.15 -6.08 2.21
CA ALA A 57 15.28 -4.75 1.62
C ALA A 57 14.21 -4.60 0.53
N ALA A 58 13.12 -3.89 0.85
CA ALA A 58 12.00 -3.71 -0.06
C ALA A 58 12.11 -2.41 -0.86
N THR A 59 11.75 -2.47 -2.15
CA THR A 59 11.67 -1.30 -3.03
C THR A 59 10.42 -1.40 -3.90
N SER A 60 9.63 -0.32 -3.99
CA SER A 60 8.53 -0.22 -4.95
C SER A 60 9.00 0.26 -6.31
N LEU A 61 8.40 -0.26 -7.38
CA LEU A 61 8.63 0.22 -8.74
C LEU A 61 7.94 1.57 -8.95
N VAL A 62 6.69 1.67 -8.53
CA VAL A 62 5.93 2.92 -8.57
C VAL A 62 6.13 3.69 -7.28
N PRO A 63 6.58 4.96 -7.35
CA PRO A 63 6.63 5.82 -6.16
C PRO A 63 5.21 6.21 -5.72
N GLY A 64 4.98 6.39 -4.40
CA GLY A 64 3.66 6.72 -3.88
C GLY A 64 3.05 8.02 -4.37
N THR A 65 3.85 8.93 -4.95
CA THR A 65 3.41 10.19 -5.57
C THR A 65 2.91 10.06 -7.00
N ALA A 66 3.11 8.92 -7.64
CA ALA A 66 2.68 8.64 -9.00
C ALA A 66 1.42 7.78 -9.01
N ASP A 67 0.62 7.93 -10.06
CA ASP A 67 -0.49 7.04 -10.31
C ASP A 67 0.05 5.68 -10.81
N PRO A 68 -0.22 4.58 -10.10
CA PRO A 68 0.23 3.26 -10.54
C PRO A 68 -0.48 2.75 -11.81
N GLU A 69 -1.67 3.24 -12.12
CA GLU A 69 -2.41 2.86 -13.33
C GLU A 69 -1.79 3.44 -14.58
N ASP A 70 -1.22 4.66 -14.48
CA ASP A 70 -0.54 5.33 -15.59
C ASP A 70 0.98 5.04 -15.64
N TYR A 71 1.47 4.12 -14.80
CA TYR A 71 2.91 3.88 -14.71
C TYR A 71 3.49 3.31 -15.99
N GLN A 72 4.52 3.99 -16.51
CA GLN A 72 5.30 3.54 -17.65
C GLN A 72 6.63 2.95 -17.20
N PRO A 73 6.85 1.61 -17.30
CA PRO A 73 8.09 0.98 -16.89
C PRO A 73 9.31 1.54 -17.61
N LYS A 74 10.39 1.76 -16.85
CA LYS A 74 11.67 2.26 -17.35
C LYS A 74 12.66 1.11 -17.56
N PRO A 75 13.68 1.26 -18.44
CA PRO A 75 14.70 0.23 -18.66
C PRO A 75 15.41 -0.21 -17.37
N GLN A 76 15.60 0.70 -16.42
CA GLN A 76 16.20 0.38 -15.11
C GLN A 76 15.33 -0.53 -14.25
N ASP A 77 14.02 -0.58 -14.47
CA ASP A 77 13.12 -1.43 -13.69
C ASP A 77 13.30 -2.91 -14.04
N VAL A 78 13.71 -3.21 -15.29
CA VAL A 78 14.12 -4.58 -15.67
C VAL A 78 15.28 -5.05 -14.81
N LEU A 79 16.26 -4.18 -14.56
CA LEU A 79 17.43 -4.53 -13.74
C LEU A 79 17.04 -4.73 -12.27
N ARG A 80 16.15 -3.88 -11.74
CA ARG A 80 15.63 -4.02 -10.38
C ARG A 80 14.87 -5.34 -10.22
N VAL A 81 13.94 -5.63 -11.13
CA VAL A 81 13.15 -6.87 -11.10
C VAL A 81 14.06 -8.10 -11.27
N LYS A 82 15.07 -8.01 -12.16
CA LYS A 82 16.06 -9.09 -12.34
C LYS A 82 16.88 -9.38 -11.08
N ALA A 83 17.15 -8.38 -10.25
CA ALA A 83 17.90 -8.53 -9.00
C ALA A 83 17.00 -9.01 -7.82
N ALA A 84 15.68 -9.05 -7.99
CA ALA A 84 14.76 -9.41 -6.92
C ALA A 84 14.90 -10.87 -6.50
N SER A 85 14.88 -11.11 -5.19
CA SER A 85 14.70 -12.44 -4.61
C SER A 85 13.21 -12.81 -4.50
N LEU A 86 12.33 -11.79 -4.37
CA LEU A 86 10.88 -11.92 -4.36
C LEU A 86 10.24 -10.74 -5.09
N VAL A 87 9.21 -11.02 -5.87
CA VAL A 87 8.34 -10.00 -6.49
C VAL A 87 6.95 -10.08 -5.88
N VAL A 88 6.41 -8.94 -5.45
CA VAL A 88 5.05 -8.83 -4.89
C VAL A 88 4.26 -7.84 -5.74
N ARG A 89 3.15 -8.30 -6.31
CA ARG A 89 2.26 -7.49 -7.14
C ARG A 89 0.90 -7.25 -6.48
N VAL A 90 0.21 -6.19 -6.93
CA VAL A 90 -1.18 -5.94 -6.55
C VAL A 90 -2.11 -7.03 -7.13
N GLY A 91 -1.94 -7.39 -8.39
CA GLY A 91 -2.86 -8.31 -9.07
C GLY A 91 -4.15 -7.63 -9.56
N LEU A 92 -5.21 -8.41 -9.81
CA LEU A 92 -6.50 -7.93 -10.30
C LEU A 92 -6.39 -7.02 -11.54
N ASP A 93 -5.45 -7.33 -12.44
CA ASP A 93 -5.15 -6.59 -13.66
C ASP A 93 -4.62 -5.15 -13.45
N TYR A 94 -4.32 -4.77 -12.20
CA TYR A 94 -3.84 -3.42 -11.87
C TYR A 94 -2.43 -3.12 -12.42
N ASP A 95 -1.55 -4.10 -12.33
CA ASP A 95 -0.13 -3.97 -12.66
C ASP A 95 0.30 -4.93 -13.79
N LEU A 96 -0.53 -5.02 -14.85
CA LEU A 96 -0.24 -5.86 -16.04
C LEU A 96 1.07 -5.49 -16.73
N TRP A 97 1.50 -4.22 -16.64
CA TRP A 97 2.78 -3.76 -17.16
C TRP A 97 3.99 -4.50 -16.55
N LEU A 98 3.85 -5.08 -15.36
CA LEU A 98 4.89 -5.88 -14.71
C LEU A 98 5.25 -7.13 -15.53
N ASP A 99 4.28 -7.75 -16.20
CA ASP A 99 4.51 -8.98 -16.96
C ASP A 99 5.51 -8.76 -18.10
N GLY A 100 5.48 -7.57 -18.71
CA GLY A 100 6.45 -7.16 -19.72
C GLY A 100 7.88 -7.00 -19.16
N LEU A 101 8.03 -6.61 -17.90
CA LEU A 101 9.33 -6.57 -17.22
C LEU A 101 9.81 -7.98 -16.88
N LEU A 102 8.93 -8.81 -16.30
CA LEU A 102 9.25 -10.19 -15.92
C LEU A 102 9.72 -11.02 -17.12
N ALA A 103 9.06 -10.90 -18.26
CA ALA A 103 9.43 -11.59 -19.49
C ALA A 103 10.86 -11.26 -19.98
N ARG A 104 11.37 -10.06 -19.65
CA ARG A 104 12.71 -9.62 -20.04
C ARG A 104 13.82 -10.08 -19.08
N THR A 105 13.46 -10.64 -17.92
CA THR A 105 14.44 -11.06 -16.91
C THR A 105 15.05 -12.42 -17.18
N ALA A 106 14.37 -13.28 -17.96
CA ALA A 106 14.67 -14.70 -18.14
C ALA A 106 14.75 -15.49 -16.82
N ARG A 107 13.95 -15.08 -15.82
CA ARG A 107 13.86 -15.69 -14.49
C ARG A 107 12.45 -16.20 -14.23
N PRO A 108 12.14 -17.46 -14.59
CA PRO A 108 10.79 -18.00 -14.43
C PRO A 108 10.32 -18.08 -12.98
N GLU A 109 11.24 -18.18 -12.02
CA GLU A 109 10.93 -18.26 -10.59
C GLU A 109 10.25 -17.00 -10.04
N ILE A 110 10.51 -15.82 -10.60
CA ILE A 110 9.85 -14.56 -10.24
C ILE A 110 8.65 -14.24 -11.16
N GLY A 111 8.40 -15.06 -12.16
CA GLY A 111 7.23 -14.95 -13.05
C GLY A 111 5.94 -15.37 -12.36
N ARG A 112 4.79 -15.10 -12.99
CA ARG A 112 3.47 -15.51 -12.46
C ARG A 112 3.45 -16.99 -12.12
N GLY A 113 3.00 -17.33 -10.90
CA GLY A 113 2.96 -18.71 -10.39
C GLY A 113 4.32 -19.30 -10.02
N GLY A 114 5.41 -18.55 -10.18
CA GLY A 114 6.74 -18.96 -9.73
C GLY A 114 6.89 -18.90 -8.20
N PRO A 115 7.85 -19.64 -7.64
CA PRO A 115 8.03 -19.72 -6.18
C PRO A 115 8.47 -18.40 -5.55
N ALA A 116 9.03 -17.47 -6.30
CA ALA A 116 9.44 -16.16 -5.86
C ALA A 116 8.52 -15.04 -6.36
N HIS A 117 7.24 -15.37 -6.58
CA HIS A 117 6.19 -14.44 -6.99
C HIS A 117 5.01 -14.50 -6.00
N VAL A 118 4.54 -13.33 -5.57
CA VAL A 118 3.36 -13.17 -4.73
C VAL A 118 2.35 -12.28 -5.45
N ASP A 119 1.15 -12.80 -5.67
CA ASP A 119 -0.03 -12.03 -6.01
C ASP A 119 -0.75 -11.69 -4.70
N ALA A 120 -0.70 -10.42 -4.30
CA ALA A 120 -1.24 -9.97 -3.02
C ALA A 120 -2.77 -9.99 -2.97
N SER A 121 -3.44 -10.08 -4.13
CA SER A 121 -4.90 -10.15 -4.23
C SER A 121 -5.48 -11.54 -3.93
N PHE A 122 -4.65 -12.57 -3.84
CA PHE A 122 -5.14 -13.93 -3.62
C PHE A 122 -5.97 -14.01 -2.33
N GLY A 123 -7.23 -14.49 -2.45
CA GLY A 123 -8.15 -14.59 -1.32
C GLY A 123 -8.90 -13.30 -0.95
N ILE A 124 -8.68 -12.19 -1.66
CA ILE A 124 -9.45 -10.95 -1.49
C ILE A 124 -10.90 -11.13 -1.98
N ALA A 125 -11.87 -10.67 -1.18
CA ALA A 125 -13.27 -10.54 -1.60
C ALA A 125 -13.41 -9.33 -2.53
N VAL A 126 -13.30 -9.58 -3.83
CA VAL A 126 -13.25 -8.54 -4.86
C VAL A 126 -14.59 -7.80 -4.98
N LEU A 127 -14.53 -6.47 -5.02
CA LEU A 127 -15.68 -5.59 -5.27
C LEU A 127 -15.78 -5.25 -6.74
N GLU A 128 -17.02 -4.85 -7.15
CA GLU A 128 -17.30 -4.35 -8.52
C GLU A 128 -16.89 -5.33 -9.63
N LEU A 129 -17.06 -6.63 -9.39
CA LEU A 129 -16.90 -7.65 -10.41
C LEU A 129 -17.83 -7.34 -11.59
N ARG A 130 -17.26 -6.84 -12.66
CA ARG A 130 -17.97 -6.69 -13.93
C ARG A 130 -17.73 -7.97 -14.72
N GLY A 131 -18.73 -8.84 -14.83
CA GLY A 131 -18.67 -10.08 -15.60
C GLY A 131 -18.54 -9.87 -17.13
N MET A 132 -17.75 -8.89 -17.57
CA MET A 132 -17.52 -8.52 -18.94
C MET A 132 -16.04 -8.65 -19.28
N SER A 133 -15.73 -9.26 -20.43
CA SER A 133 -14.41 -9.18 -21.03
C SER A 133 -14.09 -7.72 -21.33
N VAL A 134 -13.06 -7.19 -20.70
CA VAL A 134 -12.55 -5.85 -20.94
C VAL A 134 -11.67 -5.88 -22.17
N GLY A 135 -12.01 -5.09 -23.18
CA GLY A 135 -11.19 -4.92 -24.37
C GLY A 135 -10.18 -3.78 -24.22
N PRO A 136 -9.16 -3.72 -25.11
CA PRO A 136 -8.17 -2.63 -25.09
C PRO A 136 -8.77 -1.21 -25.24
N SER A 137 -10.02 -1.12 -25.70
CA SER A 137 -10.77 0.13 -25.87
C SER A 137 -11.48 0.63 -24.60
N ASP A 138 -11.53 -0.19 -23.56
CA ASP A 138 -12.30 0.12 -22.35
C ASP A 138 -11.49 0.89 -21.29
N GLY A 139 -10.27 1.31 -21.65
CA GLY A 139 -9.35 1.99 -20.75
C GLY A 139 -8.87 1.08 -19.60
N HIS A 140 -8.54 1.65 -18.45
CA HIS A 140 -8.16 0.90 -17.26
C HIS A 140 -9.37 0.23 -16.55
N ALA A 141 -10.40 -0.19 -17.28
CA ALA A 141 -11.48 -0.97 -16.69
C ALA A 141 -10.93 -2.34 -16.30
N HIS A 142 -10.78 -2.58 -15.00
CA HIS A 142 -10.29 -3.85 -14.46
C HIS A 142 -11.37 -4.92 -14.60
N GLY A 143 -11.20 -5.83 -15.55
CA GLY A 143 -12.15 -6.94 -15.80
C GLY A 143 -12.27 -7.86 -14.59
N SER A 144 -11.22 -7.94 -13.79
CA SER A 144 -11.14 -8.75 -12.57
C SER A 144 -11.77 -8.06 -11.34
N GLY A 145 -12.38 -6.87 -11.48
CA GLY A 145 -13.00 -6.07 -10.41
C GLY A 145 -12.11 -4.91 -9.94
N ASN A 146 -12.59 -4.14 -8.95
CA ASN A 146 -11.84 -2.99 -8.45
C ASN A 146 -10.56 -3.44 -7.74
N PRO A 147 -9.38 -2.94 -8.13
CA PRO A 147 -8.09 -3.42 -7.60
C PRO A 147 -7.63 -2.72 -6.31
N HIS A 148 -8.30 -1.66 -5.85
CA HIS A 148 -7.87 -0.82 -4.72
C HIS A 148 -8.17 -1.44 -3.35
N TYR A 149 -8.03 -2.76 -3.24
CA TYR A 149 -8.42 -3.53 -2.06
C TYR A 149 -7.57 -3.23 -0.81
N TRP A 150 -6.35 -2.71 -0.97
CA TRP A 150 -5.50 -2.30 0.16
C TRP A 150 -6.09 -1.13 0.94
N LEU A 151 -7.05 -0.39 0.39
CA LEU A 151 -7.76 0.69 1.07
C LEU A 151 -8.85 0.22 2.05
N ASP A 152 -9.11 -1.09 2.16
CA ASP A 152 -9.75 -1.66 3.35
C ASP A 152 -8.66 -2.22 4.28
N PRO A 153 -8.41 -1.61 5.46
CA PRO A 153 -7.35 -2.04 6.37
C PRO A 153 -7.50 -3.50 6.84
N ARG A 154 -8.71 -4.08 6.83
CA ARG A 154 -8.89 -5.51 7.15
C ARG A 154 -8.29 -6.42 6.09
N ASN A 155 -8.20 -5.98 4.85
CA ASN A 155 -7.54 -6.76 3.80
C ASN A 155 -6.03 -6.92 4.04
N ALA A 156 -5.42 -6.08 4.88
CA ALA A 156 -4.03 -6.28 5.29
C ALA A 156 -3.79 -7.64 5.95
N GLN A 157 -4.81 -8.26 6.56
CA GLN A 157 -4.71 -9.62 7.10
C GLN A 157 -4.43 -10.64 5.98
N ILE A 158 -5.11 -10.51 4.83
CA ILE A 158 -4.96 -11.40 3.68
C ILE A 158 -3.66 -11.07 2.95
N ILE A 159 -3.43 -9.79 2.65
CA ILE A 159 -2.23 -9.32 1.96
C ILE A 159 -0.96 -9.77 2.70
N THR A 160 -0.89 -9.53 4.00
CA THR A 160 0.28 -9.91 4.80
C THR A 160 0.42 -11.42 5.00
N ALA A 161 -0.67 -12.21 4.89
CA ALA A 161 -0.58 -13.66 4.86
C ALA A 161 0.08 -14.16 3.57
N ASN A 162 -0.31 -13.60 2.42
CA ASN A 162 0.31 -13.91 1.13
C ASN A 162 1.80 -13.52 1.10
N ILE A 163 2.14 -12.36 1.68
CA ILE A 163 3.53 -11.90 1.82
C ILE A 163 4.32 -12.84 2.73
N LEU A 164 3.77 -13.21 3.90
CA LEU A 164 4.40 -14.15 4.84
C LEU A 164 4.69 -15.49 4.18
N GLU A 165 3.73 -16.03 3.43
CA GLU A 165 3.91 -17.28 2.70
C GLU A 165 5.04 -17.17 1.67
N GLY A 166 5.06 -16.08 0.89
CA GLY A 166 6.10 -15.82 -0.10
C GLY A 166 7.48 -15.71 0.51
N LEU A 167 7.64 -14.92 1.58
CA LEU A 167 8.90 -14.75 2.29
C LEU A 167 9.36 -16.07 2.93
N SER A 168 8.48 -16.78 3.63
CA SER A 168 8.81 -18.04 4.30
C SER A 168 9.21 -19.15 3.31
N ARG A 169 8.67 -19.12 2.08
CA ARG A 169 9.00 -20.07 1.02
C ARG A 169 10.42 -19.86 0.48
N ILE A 170 10.87 -18.60 0.33
CA ILE A 170 12.21 -18.29 -0.19
C ILE A 170 13.27 -18.17 0.89
N ASP A 171 12.86 -17.93 2.14
CA ASP A 171 13.72 -17.78 3.31
C ASP A 171 13.12 -18.47 4.55
N PRO A 172 13.10 -19.81 4.57
CA PRO A 172 12.51 -20.57 5.66
C PRO A 172 13.23 -20.39 7.00
N ALA A 173 14.51 -19.97 6.97
CA ALA A 173 15.28 -19.75 8.19
C ALA A 173 14.72 -18.62 9.05
N ASN A 174 14.11 -17.61 8.44
CA ASN A 174 13.54 -16.43 9.11
C ASN A 174 12.01 -16.48 9.25
N ALA A 175 11.34 -17.58 8.87
CA ALA A 175 9.88 -17.72 8.87
C ALA A 175 9.23 -17.34 10.21
N ILE A 176 9.83 -17.76 11.35
CA ILE A 176 9.34 -17.44 12.71
C ILE A 176 9.39 -15.94 12.97
N SER A 177 10.45 -15.26 12.52
CA SER A 177 10.58 -13.80 12.66
C SER A 177 9.52 -13.07 11.83
N TYR A 178 9.26 -13.53 10.61
CA TYR A 178 8.20 -12.97 9.74
C TYR A 178 6.82 -13.12 10.35
N GLU A 179 6.52 -14.30 10.94
CA GLU A 179 5.25 -14.54 11.62
C GLU A 179 5.08 -13.61 12.83
N ALA A 180 6.11 -13.46 13.65
CA ALA A 180 6.10 -12.57 14.82
C ALA A 180 5.91 -11.09 14.41
N ASN A 181 6.62 -10.63 13.37
CA ASN A 181 6.48 -9.27 12.84
C ASN A 181 5.07 -9.01 12.32
N ARG A 182 4.52 -9.95 11.53
CA ARG A 182 3.14 -9.88 11.05
C ARG A 182 2.14 -9.80 12.20
N ALA A 183 2.26 -10.65 13.21
CA ALA A 183 1.37 -10.64 14.37
C ALA A 183 1.41 -9.29 15.09
N SER A 184 2.61 -8.74 15.30
CA SER A 184 2.80 -7.41 15.90
C SER A 184 2.17 -6.29 15.06
N PHE A 185 2.35 -6.32 13.74
CA PHE A 185 1.73 -5.36 12.82
C PHE A 185 0.20 -5.43 12.90
N LEU A 186 -0.38 -6.63 12.81
CA LEU A 186 -1.84 -6.82 12.85
C LEU A 186 -2.45 -6.39 14.18
N ALA A 187 -1.76 -6.60 15.30
CA ALA A 187 -2.23 -6.14 16.61
C ALA A 187 -2.31 -4.59 16.67
N ARG A 188 -1.30 -3.89 16.13
CA ARG A 188 -1.32 -2.41 16.03
C ARG A 188 -2.42 -1.94 15.08
N LEU A 189 -2.61 -2.60 13.96
CA LEU A 189 -3.64 -2.26 12.98
C LEU A 189 -5.04 -2.42 13.55
N GLU A 190 -5.32 -3.51 14.27
CA GLU A 190 -6.62 -3.75 14.89
C GLU A 190 -6.97 -2.70 15.96
N ALA A 191 -5.98 -2.30 16.78
CA ALA A 191 -6.16 -1.23 17.74
C ALA A 191 -6.53 0.10 17.08
N LYS A 192 -5.91 0.43 15.94
CA LYS A 192 -6.21 1.62 15.14
C LYS A 192 -7.57 1.54 14.44
N LEU A 193 -7.95 0.37 13.96
CA LEU A 193 -9.20 0.20 13.22
C LEU A 193 -10.41 0.57 14.06
N ALA A 194 -10.45 0.18 15.34
CA ALA A 194 -11.54 0.53 16.25
C ALA A 194 -11.66 2.05 16.46
N ASP A 195 -10.51 2.74 16.58
CA ASP A 195 -10.47 4.21 16.65
C ASP A 195 -11.00 4.85 15.37
N TRP A 196 -10.51 4.42 14.20
CA TRP A 196 -10.91 4.94 12.90
C TRP A 196 -12.41 4.76 12.61
N GLU A 197 -12.96 3.57 12.92
CA GLU A 197 -14.40 3.29 12.76
C GLU A 197 -15.26 4.21 13.65
N GLY A 198 -14.78 4.55 14.83
CA GLY A 198 -15.43 5.50 15.75
C GLY A 198 -15.41 6.93 15.21
N ARG A 199 -14.25 7.39 14.78
CA ARG A 199 -14.04 8.76 14.26
C ARG A 199 -14.82 9.03 12.97
N LEU A 200 -14.88 8.08 12.05
CA LEU A 200 -15.64 8.23 10.80
C LEU A 200 -17.15 7.98 10.95
N ALA A 201 -17.64 7.62 12.14
CA ALA A 201 -19.05 7.38 12.36
C ALA A 201 -19.92 8.61 12.01
N VAL A 202 -19.40 9.80 12.17
CA VAL A 202 -20.08 11.07 11.85
C VAL A 202 -20.31 11.30 10.35
N LEU A 203 -19.59 10.57 9.49
CA LEU A 203 -19.67 10.69 8.02
C LEU A 203 -20.63 9.68 7.37
N ARG A 204 -21.21 8.74 8.12
CA ARG A 204 -21.96 7.61 7.55
C ARG A 204 -23.16 8.00 6.69
N GLU A 205 -23.78 9.14 6.97
CA GLU A 205 -24.96 9.63 6.24
C GLU A 205 -24.64 10.85 5.37
N ILE A 206 -23.38 11.27 5.35
CA ILE A 206 -22.93 12.43 4.57
C ILE A 206 -22.48 11.93 3.19
N PRO A 207 -23.22 12.29 2.10
CA PRO A 207 -22.82 11.89 0.77
C PRO A 207 -21.56 12.65 0.35
N ILE A 208 -20.59 11.92 -0.21
CA ILE A 208 -19.35 12.45 -0.77
C ILE A 208 -19.26 12.10 -2.25
N ILE A 209 -18.52 12.90 -3.01
CA ILE A 209 -18.14 12.58 -4.39
C ILE A 209 -16.63 12.44 -4.42
N ALA A 210 -16.14 11.38 -5.05
CA ALA A 210 -14.71 11.19 -5.27
C ALA A 210 -14.33 11.57 -6.71
N TYR A 211 -13.07 11.94 -6.92
CA TYR A 211 -12.57 12.19 -8.27
C TYR A 211 -12.50 10.87 -9.04
N HIS A 212 -11.67 9.94 -8.59
CA HIS A 212 -11.47 8.61 -9.13
C HIS A 212 -12.12 7.51 -8.28
N ASN A 213 -12.37 6.34 -8.87
CA ASN A 213 -12.99 5.17 -8.20
C ASN A 213 -11.99 4.32 -7.40
N SER A 214 -11.14 4.94 -6.58
CA SER A 214 -10.19 4.22 -5.71
C SER A 214 -10.85 3.73 -4.41
N TRP A 215 -11.94 4.30 -4.00
CA TRP A 215 -12.44 4.28 -2.61
C TRP A 215 -13.52 3.23 -2.27
N PRO A 216 -13.96 2.28 -3.12
CA PRO A 216 -15.07 1.36 -2.79
C PRO A 216 -14.81 0.50 -1.56
N TYR A 217 -13.57 0.01 -1.39
CA TYR A 217 -13.20 -0.80 -0.21
C TYR A 217 -13.16 0.03 1.06
N PHE A 218 -12.58 1.22 1.01
CA PHE A 218 -12.56 2.17 2.11
C PHE A 218 -13.99 2.58 2.49
N ALA A 219 -14.81 2.95 1.51
CA ALA A 219 -16.20 3.33 1.72
C ALA A 219 -17.02 2.20 2.35
N ARG A 220 -16.86 0.96 1.86
CA ARG A 220 -17.51 -0.21 2.46
C ARG A 220 -17.08 -0.41 3.92
N ARG A 221 -15.77 -0.29 4.21
CA ARG A 221 -15.23 -0.47 5.55
C ARG A 221 -15.81 0.53 6.54
N PHE A 222 -15.78 1.79 6.20
CA PHE A 222 -16.18 2.88 7.08
C PHE A 222 -17.63 3.33 6.90
N ARG A 223 -18.39 2.65 6.03
CA ARG A 223 -19.80 2.92 5.72
C ARG A 223 -20.01 4.35 5.20
N LEU A 224 -19.13 4.81 4.33
CA LEU A 224 -19.26 6.10 3.66
C LEU A 224 -20.19 5.97 2.46
N ASP A 225 -20.93 7.04 2.18
CA ASP A 225 -21.84 7.14 1.06
C ASP A 225 -21.17 7.86 -0.11
N ILE A 226 -20.61 7.10 -1.06
CA ILE A 226 -20.05 7.67 -2.30
C ILE A 226 -21.18 7.87 -3.30
N ALA A 227 -21.58 9.13 -3.49
CA ALA A 227 -22.71 9.53 -4.34
C ALA A 227 -22.37 9.56 -5.84
N GLY A 228 -21.11 9.51 -6.20
CA GLY A 228 -20.62 9.52 -7.59
C GLY A 228 -19.15 9.82 -7.72
N PHE A 229 -18.68 9.80 -8.97
CA PHE A 229 -17.29 10.04 -9.34
C PHE A 229 -17.21 11.15 -10.39
N ILE A 230 -16.17 12.01 -10.33
CA ILE A 230 -15.93 13.05 -11.34
C ILE A 230 -15.40 12.40 -12.61
N GLU A 231 -14.46 11.51 -12.49
CA GLU A 231 -13.90 10.72 -13.57
C GLU A 231 -14.72 9.45 -13.78
N ILE A 232 -15.21 9.24 -15.01
CA ILE A 232 -15.95 8.02 -15.37
C ILE A 232 -15.01 6.89 -15.78
N LYS A 233 -13.92 7.26 -16.46
CA LYS A 233 -12.88 6.34 -16.95
C LYS A 233 -11.52 6.93 -16.65
N PRO A 234 -10.59 6.16 -16.07
CA PRO A 234 -9.24 6.63 -15.78
C PRO A 234 -8.57 7.31 -16.98
N GLY A 235 -7.98 8.48 -16.73
CA GLY A 235 -7.31 9.28 -17.76
C GLY A 235 -8.22 9.98 -18.79
N VAL A 236 -9.55 9.86 -18.68
CA VAL A 236 -10.51 10.49 -19.60
C VAL A 236 -11.21 11.66 -18.90
N PRO A 237 -11.01 12.91 -19.37
CA PRO A 237 -11.69 14.07 -18.79
C PRO A 237 -13.22 13.92 -18.80
N PRO A 238 -13.93 14.38 -17.76
CA PRO A 238 -15.36 14.25 -17.66
C PRO A 238 -16.07 15.09 -18.75
N SER A 239 -17.12 14.54 -19.34
CA SER A 239 -17.92 15.26 -20.33
C SER A 239 -18.77 16.36 -19.67
N PRO A 240 -19.14 17.44 -20.41
CA PRO A 240 -20.04 18.48 -19.88
C PRO A 240 -21.38 17.94 -19.36
N GLY A 241 -21.93 16.92 -20.05
CA GLY A 241 -23.18 16.26 -19.61
C GLY A 241 -23.02 15.58 -18.29
N HIS A 242 -21.96 14.77 -18.12
CA HIS A 242 -21.66 14.10 -16.86
C HIS A 242 -21.45 15.10 -15.69
N ILE A 243 -20.75 16.20 -15.93
CA ILE A 243 -20.60 17.27 -14.93
C ILE A 243 -21.95 17.85 -14.52
N ALA A 244 -22.85 18.08 -15.49
CA ALA A 244 -24.19 18.61 -15.19
C ALA A 244 -25.01 17.62 -14.31
N ASP A 245 -24.97 16.33 -14.64
CA ASP A 245 -25.63 15.27 -13.87
C ASP A 245 -25.05 15.16 -12.45
N LEU A 246 -23.72 15.26 -12.34
CA LEU A 246 -23.02 15.24 -11.07
C LEU A 246 -23.40 16.44 -10.18
N VAL A 247 -23.42 17.65 -10.74
CA VAL A 247 -23.87 18.87 -10.03
C VAL A 247 -25.34 18.77 -9.62
N HIS A 248 -26.19 18.17 -10.45
CA HIS A 248 -27.58 17.89 -10.08
C HIS A 248 -27.62 16.94 -8.88
N THR A 249 -26.89 15.83 -8.90
CA THR A 249 -26.77 14.89 -7.79
C THR A 249 -26.27 15.57 -6.50
N MET A 250 -25.26 16.42 -6.62
CA MET A 250 -24.75 17.19 -5.47
C MET A 250 -25.83 18.06 -4.82
N ARG A 251 -26.63 18.74 -5.64
CA ARG A 251 -27.72 19.61 -5.14
C ARG A 251 -28.85 18.82 -4.50
N THR A 252 -29.29 17.75 -5.14
CA THR A 252 -30.44 16.94 -4.68
C THR A 252 -30.11 16.11 -3.45
N ARG A 253 -28.86 15.63 -3.30
CA ARG A 253 -28.40 14.84 -2.16
C ARG A 253 -27.68 15.67 -1.10
N GLY A 254 -27.48 16.96 -1.31
CA GLY A 254 -26.82 17.83 -0.34
C GLY A 254 -25.31 17.55 -0.20
N VAL A 255 -24.62 17.07 -1.26
CA VAL A 255 -23.17 16.77 -1.21
C VAL A 255 -22.40 18.05 -0.94
N ARG A 256 -21.53 18.03 0.09
CA ARG A 256 -20.68 19.17 0.49
C ARG A 256 -19.21 18.79 0.55
N ILE A 257 -18.84 17.52 0.33
CA ILE A 257 -17.48 17.02 0.40
C ILE A 257 -17.12 16.38 -0.95
N LEU A 258 -16.03 16.86 -1.53
CA LEU A 258 -15.39 16.29 -2.71
C LEU A 258 -14.05 15.74 -2.32
N VAL A 259 -13.79 14.46 -2.65
CA VAL A 259 -12.51 13.79 -2.38
C VAL A 259 -11.68 13.71 -3.65
N ARG A 260 -10.40 14.04 -3.54
CA ARG A 260 -9.40 13.86 -4.59
C ARG A 260 -8.13 13.21 -4.07
N GLU A 261 -7.34 12.68 -4.98
CA GLU A 261 -5.96 12.25 -4.73
C GLU A 261 -4.96 13.37 -5.10
N PRO A 262 -3.71 13.35 -4.60
CA PRO A 262 -2.74 14.40 -4.89
C PRO A 262 -2.45 14.61 -6.38
N HIS A 263 -2.51 13.53 -7.18
CA HIS A 263 -2.25 13.57 -8.63
C HIS A 263 -3.47 13.94 -9.47
N ASP A 264 -4.69 13.92 -8.91
CA ASP A 264 -5.90 14.27 -9.64
C ASP A 264 -5.88 15.72 -10.16
N PRO A 265 -6.43 15.98 -11.35
CA PRO A 265 -6.48 17.32 -11.93
C PRO A 265 -7.24 18.33 -11.05
N GLN A 266 -6.51 19.25 -10.42
CA GLN A 266 -7.09 20.23 -9.50
C GLN A 266 -8.14 21.13 -10.17
N ARG A 267 -7.98 21.42 -11.47
CA ARG A 267 -8.89 22.25 -12.23
C ARG A 267 -10.30 21.67 -12.30
N ASP A 268 -10.41 20.37 -12.54
CA ASP A 268 -11.70 19.73 -12.79
C ASP A 268 -12.52 19.62 -11.49
N ILE A 269 -11.86 19.26 -10.38
CA ILE A 269 -12.55 19.20 -9.10
C ILE A 269 -12.92 20.59 -8.58
N ALA A 270 -12.08 21.61 -8.79
CA ALA A 270 -12.39 22.99 -8.42
C ALA A 270 -13.60 23.52 -9.21
N PHE A 271 -13.70 23.17 -10.50
CA PHE A 271 -14.85 23.52 -11.33
C PHE A 271 -16.15 22.89 -10.80
N VAL A 272 -16.12 21.62 -10.43
CA VAL A 272 -17.29 20.92 -9.85
C VAL A 272 -17.67 21.55 -8.52
N ALA A 273 -16.70 21.84 -7.65
CA ALA A 273 -16.93 22.47 -6.35
C ALA A 273 -17.61 23.86 -6.50
N ASP A 274 -17.16 24.69 -7.44
CA ASP A 274 -17.76 26.00 -7.74
C ASP A 274 -19.23 25.87 -8.16
N LYS A 275 -19.54 24.94 -9.08
CA LYS A 275 -20.90 24.69 -9.57
C LYS A 275 -21.87 24.19 -8.51
N ALA A 276 -21.36 23.60 -7.43
CA ALA A 276 -22.14 23.02 -6.35
C ALA A 276 -22.14 23.86 -5.06
N ALA A 277 -22.09 25.19 -5.18
CA ALA A 277 -22.19 26.12 -4.06
C ALA A 277 -21.09 25.95 -2.99
N GLY A 278 -19.84 25.80 -3.42
CA GLY A 278 -18.68 25.83 -2.53
C GLY A 278 -18.47 24.56 -1.72
N ALA A 279 -18.63 23.40 -2.33
CA ALA A 279 -18.29 22.14 -1.69
C ALA A 279 -16.82 22.11 -1.27
N ARG A 280 -16.52 21.53 -0.13
CA ARG A 280 -15.18 21.42 0.43
C ARG A 280 -14.40 20.32 -0.30
N ILE A 281 -13.21 20.65 -0.80
CA ILE A 281 -12.31 19.68 -1.41
C ILE A 281 -11.40 19.12 -0.34
N VAL A 282 -11.34 17.77 -0.24
CA VAL A 282 -10.49 17.00 0.67
C VAL A 282 -9.50 16.21 -0.15
N THR A 283 -8.21 16.35 0.13
CA THR A 283 -7.19 15.52 -0.49
C THR A 283 -6.91 14.31 0.40
N LEU A 284 -7.11 13.10 -0.14
CA LEU A 284 -6.80 11.84 0.51
C LEU A 284 -5.65 11.15 -0.22
N ALA A 285 -4.83 10.42 0.51
CA ALA A 285 -3.78 9.59 -0.05
C ALA A 285 -4.33 8.19 -0.36
N ALA A 286 -4.30 7.74 -1.60
CA ALA A 286 -4.61 6.36 -1.95
C ALA A 286 -3.39 5.45 -1.80
N SER A 287 -2.18 6.02 -1.68
CA SER A 287 -0.94 5.27 -1.56
C SER A 287 -0.02 5.83 -0.47
N VAL A 288 0.74 4.93 0.15
CA VAL A 288 1.84 5.28 1.06
C VAL A 288 2.84 6.18 0.33
N GLY A 289 3.17 7.33 0.92
CA GLY A 289 4.06 8.31 0.30
C GLY A 289 3.40 9.26 -0.70
N ALA A 290 2.09 9.14 -0.96
CA ALA A 290 1.35 10.12 -1.78
C ALA A 290 1.29 11.50 -1.10
N LEU A 291 1.24 11.51 0.22
CA LEU A 291 1.40 12.70 1.06
C LEU A 291 2.57 12.47 2.03
N PRO A 292 3.32 13.52 2.45
CA PRO A 292 4.49 13.37 3.31
C PRO A 292 4.21 12.69 4.65
N GLN A 293 3.00 12.80 5.17
CA GLN A 293 2.58 12.19 6.42
C GLN A 293 2.21 10.70 6.28
N ALA A 294 1.83 10.24 5.08
CA ALA A 294 1.55 8.83 4.77
C ALA A 294 2.84 8.02 4.64
N ARG A 295 3.59 7.85 5.74
CA ARG A 295 4.93 7.23 5.73
C ARG A 295 4.92 5.71 5.69
N ASP A 296 3.84 5.12 6.18
CA ASP A 296 3.59 3.68 6.24
C ASP A 296 2.10 3.38 6.10
N TYR A 297 1.75 2.10 6.05
CA TYR A 297 0.38 1.65 5.84
C TYR A 297 -0.60 2.11 6.94
N ILE A 298 -0.17 2.23 8.19
CA ILE A 298 -1.03 2.71 9.29
C ILE A 298 -1.22 4.23 9.21
N SER A 299 -0.15 4.97 9.02
CA SER A 299 -0.21 6.43 8.89
C SER A 299 -0.96 6.89 7.64
N LEU A 300 -1.04 6.07 6.58
CA LEU A 300 -1.91 6.31 5.43
C LEU A 300 -3.37 6.49 5.86
N PHE A 301 -3.88 5.62 6.73
CA PHE A 301 -5.24 5.73 7.25
C PHE A 301 -5.39 6.87 8.25
N ASP A 302 -4.41 7.06 9.14
CA ASP A 302 -4.44 8.14 10.13
C ASP A 302 -4.69 9.50 9.46
N ILE A 303 -3.94 9.83 8.40
CA ILE A 303 -4.07 11.12 7.70
C ILE A 303 -5.38 11.24 6.91
N ASN A 304 -5.84 10.15 6.28
CA ASN A 304 -7.08 10.15 5.52
C ASN A 304 -8.29 10.37 6.45
N ILE A 305 -8.28 9.74 7.60
CA ILE A 305 -9.34 9.86 8.60
C ILE A 305 -9.35 11.25 9.20
N GLU A 306 -8.19 11.81 9.54
CA GLU A 306 -8.07 13.19 10.02
C GLU A 306 -8.58 14.20 8.99
N ALA A 307 -8.25 14.02 7.71
CA ALA A 307 -8.70 14.89 6.63
C ALA A 307 -10.23 14.84 6.46
N LEU A 308 -10.82 13.64 6.48
CA LEU A 308 -12.27 13.47 6.36
C LEU A 308 -13.02 14.01 7.58
N GLU A 309 -12.55 13.72 8.79
CA GLU A 309 -13.14 14.22 10.03
C GLU A 309 -13.15 15.75 10.06
N SER A 310 -12.04 16.38 9.65
CA SER A 310 -11.93 17.84 9.53
C SER A 310 -12.84 18.46 8.49
N ALA A 311 -13.36 17.66 7.55
CA ALA A 311 -14.23 18.12 6.47
C ALA A 311 -15.70 18.18 6.88
N VAL A 312 -16.09 17.53 7.98
CA VAL A 312 -17.48 17.56 8.48
C VAL A 312 -17.87 19.00 8.81
N PRO A 313 -18.99 19.51 8.28
CA PRO A 313 -19.48 20.82 8.66
C PRO A 313 -19.79 20.87 10.16
N ILE A 314 -19.21 21.84 10.85
CA ILE A 314 -19.61 22.14 12.25
C ILE A 314 -20.97 22.84 12.16
N HIS A 315 -22.02 22.20 12.66
CA HIS A 315 -23.37 22.76 12.74
C HIS A 315 -23.49 23.79 13.84
#